data_61f32adf77c2dace2ef6df607138fb77
#
_entry.id   61f32adf77c2dace2ef6df607138fb77
#
_cell.length_a   1.000
_cell.length_b   1.000
_cell.length_c   1.000
_cell.angle_alpha   90.00
_cell.angle_beta   90.00
_cell.angle_gamma   90.00
#
_symmetry.space_group_name_H-M   'P 1'
#
loop_
_entity.id
_entity.type
_entity.pdbx_description
1 polymer ?
#
loop_
_entity_poly.entity_id
_entity_poly.type
_entity_poly.pdbx_seq_one_letter_code
_entity_poly.pdbx_strand_id
1 'polypeptide(L)'
;MLNILLTGVGGQGTVLAAKVLAQAALEKGWKVRTAETIGMAQRGGNVVSHVRIGNKGEQVHAPLVSRGTADLIIAFEPAEAARVLPYLAPTGTLVFATTAVQPVTAALSKNPYRASDVIANMERALAGTQAKLVPVDDAALTKAAGSRKVLNSLLLAKALQTGCVPIDLDDLRAAITACVKPRFVDMNLQAINVAVGE
;
A
#
# COMPACT_ATOMS: atom_id res chain seq x y z
N MET A 1 6.32 -8.94 15.60
CA MET A 1 6.91 -8.02 14.61
C MET A 1 6.02 -8.01 13.39
N LEU A 2 5.72 -6.84 12.84
CA LEU A 2 4.92 -6.68 11.63
C LEU A 2 5.81 -6.28 10.45
N ASN A 3 5.60 -6.90 9.31
CA ASN A 3 6.30 -6.63 8.07
C ASN A 3 5.30 -6.15 7.03
N ILE A 4 5.45 -4.90 6.60
CA ILE A 4 4.53 -4.26 5.65
C ILE A 4 5.32 -3.83 4.41
N LEU A 5 4.78 -4.08 3.24
CA LEU A 5 5.27 -3.57 1.97
C LEU A 5 4.25 -2.63 1.33
N LEU A 6 4.72 -1.52 0.82
CA LEU A 6 3.91 -0.66 -0.04
C LEU A 6 4.59 -0.57 -1.41
N THR A 7 3.84 -0.73 -2.47
CA THR A 7 4.39 -0.71 -3.82
C THR A 7 3.51 0.04 -4.80
N GLY A 8 4.12 0.65 -5.78
CA GLY A 8 3.41 1.37 -6.82
C GLY A 8 4.35 1.99 -7.84
N VAL A 9 3.78 2.78 -8.73
CA VAL A 9 4.50 3.57 -9.73
C VAL A 9 4.87 4.92 -9.13
N GLY A 10 6.04 5.44 -9.47
CA GLY A 10 6.50 6.76 -9.00
C GLY A 10 5.46 7.85 -9.21
N GLY A 11 5.19 8.63 -8.17
CA GLY A 11 4.17 9.69 -8.15
C GLY A 11 2.84 9.30 -7.50
N GLN A 12 2.60 8.03 -7.16
CA GLN A 12 1.35 7.58 -6.52
C GLN A 12 1.32 7.80 -4.99
N GLY A 13 2.41 8.31 -4.37
CA GLY A 13 2.44 8.61 -2.95
C GLY A 13 2.80 7.44 -2.04
N THR A 14 3.42 6.38 -2.58
CA THR A 14 3.87 5.17 -1.85
C THR A 14 4.76 5.52 -0.66
N VAL A 15 5.77 6.38 -0.87
CA VAL A 15 6.70 6.82 0.18
C VAL A 15 5.99 7.61 1.30
N LEU A 16 5.01 8.45 0.93
CA LEU A 16 4.22 9.18 1.92
C LEU A 16 3.34 8.22 2.74
N ALA A 17 2.73 7.22 2.09
CA ALA A 17 1.94 6.21 2.77
C ALA A 17 2.79 5.40 3.77
N ALA A 18 4.00 5.01 3.39
CA ALA A 18 4.94 4.34 4.29
C ALA A 18 5.33 5.23 5.49
N LYS A 19 5.58 6.53 5.25
CA LYS A 19 5.85 7.50 6.32
C LYS A 19 4.68 7.64 7.29
N VAL A 20 3.45 7.69 6.78
CA VAL A 20 2.22 7.80 7.61
C VAL A 20 2.07 6.55 8.50
N LEU A 21 2.23 5.34 7.94
CA LEU A 21 2.19 4.10 8.75
C LEU A 21 3.30 4.05 9.80
N ALA A 22 4.51 4.46 9.44
CA ALA A 22 5.62 4.53 10.37
C ALA A 22 5.34 5.52 11.51
N GLN A 23 4.75 6.68 11.21
CA GLN A 23 4.37 7.69 12.19
C GLN A 23 3.29 7.15 13.14
N ALA A 24 2.23 6.52 12.62
CA ALA A 24 1.19 5.90 13.45
C ALA A 24 1.78 4.87 14.43
N ALA A 25 2.71 4.04 13.97
CA ALA A 25 3.39 3.08 14.82
C ALA A 25 4.30 3.74 15.88
N LEU A 26 5.00 4.83 15.54
CA LEU A 26 5.83 5.58 16.46
C LEU A 26 5.00 6.26 17.55
N GLU A 27 3.82 6.79 17.24
CA GLU A 27 2.89 7.39 18.21
C GLU A 27 2.35 6.37 19.21
N LYS A 28 2.28 5.09 18.82
CA LYS A 28 2.00 3.96 19.72
C LYS A 28 3.21 3.51 20.55
N GLY A 29 4.35 4.19 20.44
CA GLY A 29 5.60 3.85 21.14
C GLY A 29 6.34 2.63 20.57
N TRP A 30 5.99 2.18 19.36
CA TRP A 30 6.61 1.00 18.76
C TRP A 30 7.92 1.33 18.05
N LYS A 31 8.77 0.32 17.89
CA LYS A 31 10.03 0.45 17.13
C LYS A 31 9.76 0.28 15.65
N VAL A 32 10.27 1.20 14.83
CA VAL A 32 10.03 1.18 13.38
C VAL A 32 11.34 1.33 12.62
N ARG A 33 11.46 0.61 11.51
CA ARG A 33 12.48 0.83 10.47
C ARG A 33 11.80 0.86 9.11
N THR A 34 12.22 1.79 8.28
CA THR A 34 11.76 1.92 6.89
C THR A 34 12.94 1.93 5.93
N ALA A 35 12.71 1.45 4.71
CA ALA A 35 13.61 1.62 3.58
C ALA A 35 12.81 1.66 2.28
N GLU A 36 13.30 2.43 1.32
CA GLU A 36 12.72 2.52 -0.01
C GLU A 36 13.69 1.93 -1.04
N THR A 37 13.14 1.12 -1.96
CA THR A 37 13.82 0.72 -3.19
C THR A 37 13.11 1.37 -4.37
N ILE A 38 13.84 2.17 -5.13
CA ILE A 38 13.30 2.94 -6.24
C ILE A 38 13.96 2.45 -7.53
N GLY A 39 13.15 2.09 -8.51
CA GLY A 39 13.64 1.70 -9.83
C GLY A 39 14.35 2.87 -10.54
N MET A 40 15.35 2.55 -11.37
CA MET A 40 16.19 3.53 -12.05
C MET A 40 15.49 4.32 -13.17
N ALA A 41 14.22 4.07 -13.46
CA ALA A 41 13.48 4.85 -14.46
C ALA A 41 13.22 6.28 -13.93
N GLN A 42 13.59 7.29 -14.71
CA GLN A 42 13.42 8.71 -14.32
C GLN A 42 11.96 9.09 -14.06
N ARG A 43 11.00 8.43 -14.72
CA ARG A 43 9.55 8.60 -14.52
C ARG A 43 8.85 7.25 -14.65
N GLY A 44 7.87 7.01 -13.79
CA GLY A 44 7.08 5.78 -13.86
C GLY A 44 7.82 4.52 -13.43
N GLY A 45 8.98 4.65 -12.75
CA GLY A 45 9.67 3.51 -12.15
C GLY A 45 8.90 2.93 -10.96
N ASN A 46 9.12 1.65 -10.69
CA ASN A 46 8.57 1.02 -9.51
C ASN A 46 9.16 1.61 -8.22
N VAL A 47 8.33 1.75 -7.23
CA VAL A 47 8.72 2.15 -5.87
C VAL A 47 8.24 1.08 -4.92
N VAL A 48 9.13 0.56 -4.09
CA VAL A 48 8.79 -0.36 -3.00
C VAL A 48 9.27 0.23 -1.69
N SER A 49 8.35 0.48 -0.78
CA SER A 49 8.64 0.92 0.58
C SER A 49 8.44 -0.24 1.55
N HIS A 50 9.47 -0.51 2.34
CA HIS A 50 9.46 -1.50 3.40
C HIS A 50 9.21 -0.80 4.73
N VAL A 51 8.26 -1.30 5.52
CA VAL A 51 7.97 -0.80 6.87
C VAL A 51 7.95 -2.00 7.81
N ARG A 52 8.90 -2.04 8.74
CA ARG A 52 8.98 -3.09 9.76
C ARG A 52 8.74 -2.51 11.14
N ILE A 53 7.85 -3.13 11.90
CA ILE A 53 7.34 -2.60 13.17
C ILE A 53 7.48 -3.66 14.26
N GLY A 54 8.16 -3.29 15.36
CA GLY A 54 8.24 -4.07 16.59
C GLY A 54 7.10 -3.68 17.52
N ASN A 55 5.91 -4.26 17.29
CA ASN A 55 4.68 -3.90 17.99
C ASN A 55 4.46 -4.59 19.33
N LYS A 56 5.34 -5.54 19.69
CA LYS A 56 5.31 -6.28 20.97
C LYS A 56 6.62 -6.12 21.75
N GLY A 57 7.30 -4.98 21.56
CA GLY A 57 8.58 -4.68 22.21
C GLY A 57 9.81 -5.21 21.48
N GLU A 58 9.65 -5.86 20.32
CA GLU A 58 10.78 -6.38 19.56
C GLU A 58 11.65 -5.24 19.00
N GLN A 59 12.96 -5.47 18.98
CA GLN A 59 13.90 -4.61 18.26
C GLN A 59 13.88 -4.92 16.76
N VAL A 60 13.82 -3.88 15.95
CA VAL A 60 13.89 -3.99 14.48
C VAL A 60 15.29 -3.67 14.03
N HIS A 61 16.10 -4.68 13.71
CA HIS A 61 17.52 -4.50 13.36
C HIS A 61 17.74 -4.17 11.88
N ALA A 62 16.89 -4.66 10.98
CA ALA A 62 17.01 -4.45 9.54
C ALA A 62 15.69 -3.92 8.96
N PRO A 63 15.74 -2.98 8.00
CA PRO A 63 14.53 -2.37 7.44
C PRO A 63 13.87 -3.22 6.34
N LEU A 64 14.61 -4.08 5.66
CA LEU A 64 14.08 -4.83 4.53
C LEU A 64 13.22 -6.01 4.98
N VAL A 65 12.06 -6.13 4.38
CA VAL A 65 11.15 -7.28 4.52
C VAL A 65 11.69 -8.42 3.66
N SER A 66 11.75 -9.62 4.20
CA SER A 66 12.17 -10.81 3.48
C SER A 66 11.01 -11.40 2.66
N ARG A 67 11.34 -12.17 1.62
CA ARG A 67 10.33 -12.89 0.84
C ARG A 67 9.53 -13.85 1.72
N GLY A 68 8.22 -13.95 1.48
CA GLY A 68 7.32 -14.82 2.21
C GLY A 68 7.00 -14.38 3.64
N THR A 69 7.34 -13.13 4.05
CA THR A 69 7.17 -12.67 5.43
C THR A 69 6.33 -11.40 5.58
N ALA A 70 5.82 -10.83 4.49
CA ALA A 70 4.98 -9.65 4.57
C ALA A 70 3.58 -10.01 5.11
N ASP A 71 3.22 -9.45 6.25
CA ASP A 71 1.89 -9.59 6.86
C ASP A 71 0.85 -8.78 6.08
N LEU A 72 1.27 -7.63 5.56
CA LEU A 72 0.44 -6.73 4.76
C LEU A 72 1.23 -6.22 3.56
N ILE A 73 0.61 -6.27 2.39
CA ILE A 73 1.07 -5.56 1.19
C ILE A 73 -0.01 -4.57 0.76
N ILE A 74 0.38 -3.32 0.48
CA ILE A 74 -0.50 -2.29 -0.08
C ILE A 74 0.06 -1.91 -1.45
N ALA A 75 -0.66 -2.23 -2.51
CA ALA A 75 -0.22 -1.96 -3.87
C ALA A 75 -1.12 -0.94 -4.57
N PHE A 76 -0.49 0.05 -5.15
CA PHE A 76 -1.15 1.19 -5.80
C PHE A 76 -1.46 0.91 -7.28
N GLU A 77 -1.08 -0.29 -7.77
CA GLU A 77 -1.23 -0.69 -9.16
C GLU A 77 -1.13 -2.23 -9.27
N PRO A 78 -1.95 -2.89 -10.14
CA PRO A 78 -2.00 -4.35 -10.21
C PRO A 78 -0.68 -5.04 -10.60
N ALA A 79 0.07 -4.52 -11.58
CA ALA A 79 1.32 -5.14 -11.98
C ALA A 79 2.40 -5.02 -10.88
N GLU A 80 2.39 -3.91 -10.13
CA GLU A 80 3.28 -3.76 -8.99
C GLU A 80 2.88 -4.69 -7.83
N ALA A 81 1.57 -4.94 -7.62
CA ALA A 81 1.09 -5.96 -6.70
C ALA A 81 1.64 -7.35 -7.06
N ALA A 82 1.52 -7.75 -8.32
CA ALA A 82 2.03 -9.03 -8.81
C ALA A 82 3.56 -9.14 -8.66
N ARG A 83 4.29 -8.05 -8.88
CA ARG A 83 5.77 -8.01 -8.75
C ARG A 83 6.24 -8.32 -7.34
N VAL A 84 5.52 -7.85 -6.33
CA VAL A 84 5.88 -8.05 -4.91
C VAL A 84 5.15 -9.22 -4.25
N LEU A 85 4.30 -9.94 -4.99
CA LEU A 85 3.58 -11.11 -4.49
C LEU A 85 4.49 -12.15 -3.80
N PRO A 86 5.74 -12.42 -4.26
CA PRO A 86 6.66 -13.33 -3.58
C PRO A 86 7.07 -12.91 -2.14
N TYR A 87 6.76 -11.68 -1.73
CA TYR A 87 7.01 -11.22 -0.36
C TYR A 87 5.85 -11.53 0.59
N LEU A 88 4.64 -11.79 0.06
CA LEU A 88 3.46 -12.04 0.88
C LEU A 88 3.64 -13.31 1.72
N ALA A 89 3.32 -13.22 3.00
CA ALA A 89 3.29 -14.38 3.88
C ALA A 89 2.12 -15.32 3.48
N PRO A 90 2.20 -16.62 3.77
CA PRO A 90 1.12 -17.57 3.46
C PRO A 90 -0.24 -17.23 4.07
N THR A 91 -0.25 -16.43 5.14
CA THR A 91 -1.44 -15.91 5.84
C THR A 91 -1.58 -14.39 5.70
N GLY A 92 -0.75 -13.76 4.87
CA GLY A 92 -0.70 -12.30 4.70
C GLY A 92 -1.89 -11.76 3.92
N THR A 93 -2.04 -10.44 3.96
CA THR A 93 -3.10 -9.72 3.24
C THR A 93 -2.48 -8.81 2.18
N LEU A 94 -2.98 -8.88 0.95
CA LEU A 94 -2.63 -7.98 -0.15
C LEU A 94 -3.84 -7.11 -0.49
N VAL A 95 -3.75 -5.82 -0.19
CA VAL A 95 -4.73 -4.80 -0.58
C VAL A 95 -4.19 -4.06 -1.79
N PHE A 96 -4.95 -3.96 -2.87
CA PHE A 96 -4.44 -3.38 -4.10
C PHE A 96 -5.50 -2.62 -4.89
N ALA A 97 -5.06 -1.53 -5.53
CA ALA A 97 -5.87 -0.77 -6.48
C ALA A 97 -6.08 -1.59 -7.76
N THR A 98 -7.28 -1.55 -8.32
CA THR A 98 -7.62 -2.29 -9.54
C THR A 98 -7.34 -1.54 -10.83
N THR A 99 -7.09 -0.21 -10.77
CA THR A 99 -6.77 0.60 -11.94
C THR A 99 -5.32 0.40 -12.38
N ALA A 100 -5.12 -0.03 -13.63
CA ALA A 100 -3.79 -0.13 -14.23
C ALA A 100 -3.21 1.25 -14.60
N VAL A 101 -1.96 1.46 -14.26
CA VAL A 101 -1.15 2.62 -14.70
C VAL A 101 -0.02 2.09 -15.57
N GLN A 102 -0.30 1.95 -16.86
CA GLN A 102 0.66 1.37 -17.79
C GLN A 102 1.79 2.35 -18.10
N PRO A 103 3.07 1.93 -18.07
CA PRO A 103 4.16 2.68 -18.67
C PRO A 103 3.90 2.91 -20.15
N VAL A 104 4.38 4.05 -20.71
CA VAL A 104 4.16 4.41 -22.12
C VAL A 104 4.61 3.28 -23.07
N THR A 105 5.74 2.65 -22.77
CA THR A 105 6.26 1.52 -23.56
C THR A 105 5.33 0.32 -23.56
N ALA A 106 4.67 0.03 -22.43
CA ALA A 106 3.70 -1.06 -22.35
C ALA A 106 2.38 -0.70 -23.06
N ALA A 107 1.92 0.54 -22.93
CA ALA A 107 0.71 1.02 -23.59
C ALA A 107 0.83 1.02 -25.14
N LEU A 108 2.04 1.22 -25.66
CA LEU A 108 2.34 1.19 -27.11
C LEU A 108 2.69 -0.21 -27.62
N SER A 109 2.73 -1.23 -26.76
CA SER A 109 2.98 -2.61 -27.19
C SER A 109 1.79 -3.17 -27.97
N LYS A 110 2.05 -4.15 -28.85
CA LYS A 110 0.98 -4.88 -29.57
C LYS A 110 0.04 -5.63 -28.62
N ASN A 111 0.52 -6.01 -27.44
CA ASN A 111 -0.24 -6.70 -26.40
C ASN A 111 -0.05 -5.98 -25.05
N PRO A 112 -0.76 -4.86 -24.80
CA PRO A 112 -0.73 -4.21 -23.50
C PRO A 112 -1.32 -5.17 -22.45
N TYR A 113 -0.73 -5.22 -21.25
CA TYR A 113 -1.27 -6.06 -20.19
C TYR A 113 -2.64 -5.55 -19.74
N ARG A 114 -3.51 -6.46 -19.30
CA ARG A 114 -4.81 -6.15 -18.74
C ARG A 114 -4.78 -6.36 -17.23
N ALA A 115 -5.32 -5.41 -16.46
CA ALA A 115 -5.42 -5.55 -15.01
C ALA A 115 -6.16 -6.85 -14.60
N SER A 116 -7.23 -7.21 -15.31
CA SER A 116 -7.98 -8.45 -15.10
C SER A 116 -7.11 -9.71 -15.17
N ASP A 117 -6.22 -9.77 -16.14
CA ASP A 117 -5.35 -10.94 -16.35
C ASP A 117 -4.31 -11.05 -15.23
N VAL A 118 -3.77 -9.88 -14.80
CA VAL A 118 -2.83 -9.82 -13.67
C VAL A 118 -3.50 -10.25 -12.38
N ILE A 119 -4.71 -9.77 -12.11
CA ILE A 119 -5.51 -10.12 -10.92
C ILE A 119 -5.80 -11.63 -10.92
N ALA A 120 -6.31 -12.18 -12.03
CA ALA A 120 -6.58 -13.61 -12.16
C ALA A 120 -5.31 -14.48 -11.98
N ASN A 121 -4.14 -13.97 -12.41
CA ASN A 121 -2.87 -14.65 -12.18
C ASN A 121 -2.47 -14.64 -10.70
N MET A 122 -2.67 -13.54 -9.99
CA MET A 122 -2.42 -13.45 -8.55
C MET A 122 -3.34 -14.39 -7.76
N GLU A 123 -4.63 -14.44 -8.11
CA GLU A 123 -5.59 -15.36 -7.50
C GLU A 123 -5.17 -16.82 -7.69
N ARG A 124 -4.76 -17.20 -8.92
CA ARG A 124 -4.25 -18.54 -9.20
C ARG A 124 -2.95 -18.86 -8.44
N ALA A 125 -2.04 -17.90 -8.33
CA ALA A 125 -0.77 -18.08 -7.63
C ALA A 125 -0.95 -18.27 -6.12
N LEU A 126 -2.03 -17.72 -5.55
CA LEU A 126 -2.35 -17.85 -4.13
C LEU A 126 -3.37 -18.95 -3.83
N ALA A 127 -3.87 -19.64 -4.86
CA ALA A 127 -4.77 -20.77 -4.66
C ALA A 127 -4.13 -21.83 -3.76
N GLY A 128 -4.85 -22.25 -2.71
CA GLY A 128 -4.36 -23.19 -1.71
C GLY A 128 -3.54 -22.57 -0.56
N THR A 129 -3.31 -21.25 -0.56
CA THR A 129 -2.78 -20.51 0.59
C THR A 129 -3.91 -19.94 1.45
N GLN A 130 -3.57 -19.41 2.63
CA GLN A 130 -4.49 -18.67 3.49
C GLN A 130 -4.38 -17.15 3.29
N ALA A 131 -3.59 -16.71 2.30
CA ALA A 131 -3.41 -15.31 1.98
C ALA A 131 -4.72 -14.69 1.46
N LYS A 132 -4.95 -13.43 1.83
CA LYS A 132 -6.15 -12.69 1.44
C LYS A 132 -5.82 -11.69 0.35
N LEU A 133 -6.60 -11.70 -0.74
CA LEU A 133 -6.61 -10.67 -1.76
C LEU A 133 -7.79 -9.73 -1.54
N VAL A 134 -7.52 -8.44 -1.47
CA VAL A 134 -8.51 -7.38 -1.25
C VAL A 134 -8.41 -6.36 -2.39
N PRO A 135 -9.12 -6.58 -3.50
CA PRO A 135 -9.17 -5.60 -4.58
C PRO A 135 -9.95 -4.36 -4.14
N VAL A 136 -9.44 -3.19 -4.48
CA VAL A 136 -10.05 -1.89 -4.19
C VAL A 136 -10.38 -1.18 -5.49
N ASP A 137 -11.65 -0.84 -5.69
CA ASP A 137 -12.07 0.04 -6.80
C ASP A 137 -11.61 1.47 -6.50
N ASP A 138 -10.36 1.72 -6.80
CA ASP A 138 -9.72 3.03 -6.59
C ASP A 138 -10.27 4.11 -7.52
N ALA A 139 -10.83 3.73 -8.68
CA ALA A 139 -11.46 4.68 -9.59
C ALA A 139 -12.74 5.25 -8.99
N ALA A 140 -13.63 4.40 -8.45
CA ALA A 140 -14.84 4.85 -7.77
C ALA A 140 -14.50 5.68 -6.52
N LEU A 141 -13.57 5.21 -5.67
CA LEU A 141 -13.19 5.92 -4.44
C LEU A 141 -12.54 7.28 -4.71
N THR A 142 -11.61 7.38 -5.67
CA THR A 142 -10.97 8.66 -6.01
C THR A 142 -11.93 9.64 -6.66
N LYS A 143 -12.93 9.14 -7.40
CA LYS A 143 -14.03 9.96 -7.93
C LYS A 143 -14.90 10.51 -6.79
N ALA A 144 -15.27 9.68 -5.82
CA ALA A 144 -16.04 10.09 -4.65
C ALA A 144 -15.28 11.09 -3.78
N ALA A 145 -13.98 10.89 -3.59
CA ALA A 145 -13.10 11.82 -2.85
C ALA A 145 -12.74 13.10 -3.65
N GLY A 146 -13.14 13.21 -4.92
CA GLY A 146 -12.89 14.37 -5.77
C GLY A 146 -11.44 14.56 -6.23
N SER A 147 -10.53 13.66 -5.87
CA SER A 147 -9.11 13.79 -6.25
C SER A 147 -8.38 12.44 -6.26
N ARG A 148 -7.60 12.18 -7.31
CA ARG A 148 -6.68 11.04 -7.35
C ARG A 148 -5.43 11.22 -6.45
N LYS A 149 -5.17 12.43 -5.98
CA LYS A 149 -4.01 12.74 -5.11
C LYS A 149 -4.12 12.13 -3.72
N VAL A 150 -5.31 11.66 -3.33
CA VAL A 150 -5.57 11.02 -2.02
C VAL A 150 -5.61 9.49 -2.09
N LEU A 151 -5.22 8.90 -3.22
CA LEU A 151 -5.21 7.44 -3.40
C LEU A 151 -4.46 6.71 -2.27
N ASN A 152 -3.35 7.28 -1.81
CA ASN A 152 -2.58 6.74 -0.70
C ASN A 152 -3.40 6.66 0.60
N SER A 153 -4.15 7.69 0.97
CA SER A 153 -4.99 7.69 2.17
C SER A 153 -6.18 6.74 2.04
N LEU A 154 -6.79 6.66 0.84
CA LEU A 154 -7.85 5.71 0.53
C LEU A 154 -7.38 4.26 0.72
N LEU A 155 -6.23 3.89 0.14
CA LEU A 155 -5.69 2.53 0.24
C LEU A 155 -5.20 2.19 1.65
N LEU A 156 -4.63 3.15 2.38
CA LEU A 156 -4.28 2.98 3.78
C LEU A 156 -5.53 2.66 4.62
N ALA A 157 -6.60 3.45 4.49
CA ALA A 157 -7.83 3.22 5.23
C ALA A 157 -8.42 1.84 4.89
N LYS A 158 -8.48 1.45 3.60
CA LYS A 158 -8.92 0.12 3.19
C LYS A 158 -8.06 -1.01 3.76
N ALA A 159 -6.74 -0.81 3.81
CA ALA A 159 -5.83 -1.80 4.38
C ALA A 159 -6.05 -1.97 5.89
N LEU A 160 -6.22 -0.88 6.63
CA LEU A 160 -6.46 -0.95 8.07
C LEU A 160 -7.83 -1.55 8.41
N GLN A 161 -8.86 -1.33 7.58
CA GLN A 161 -10.17 -1.99 7.74
C GLN A 161 -10.08 -3.53 7.69
N THR A 162 -9.05 -4.11 7.12
CA THR A 162 -8.87 -5.57 7.10
C THR A 162 -8.55 -6.15 8.47
N GLY A 163 -8.13 -5.32 9.43
CA GLY A 163 -7.74 -5.74 10.79
C GLY A 163 -6.46 -6.57 10.85
N CYS A 164 -5.69 -6.67 9.74
CA CYS A 164 -4.47 -7.48 9.72
C CYS A 164 -3.28 -6.85 10.47
N VAL A 165 -3.36 -5.54 10.77
CA VAL A 165 -2.40 -4.81 11.59
C VAL A 165 -3.10 -4.06 12.71
N PRO A 166 -2.53 -3.95 13.93
CA PRO A 166 -3.16 -3.31 15.07
C PRO A 166 -2.94 -1.78 15.09
N ILE A 167 -3.19 -1.14 13.97
CA ILE A 167 -3.26 0.31 13.76
C ILE A 167 -4.69 0.58 13.33
N ASP A 168 -5.38 1.46 14.01
CA ASP A 168 -6.76 1.81 13.71
C ASP A 168 -6.88 3.10 12.85
N LEU A 169 -8.11 3.49 12.53
CA LEU A 169 -8.37 4.66 11.69
C LEU A 169 -8.07 5.98 12.42
N ASP A 170 -8.15 6.02 13.74
CA ASP A 170 -7.83 7.22 14.52
C ASP A 170 -6.32 7.41 14.59
N ASP A 171 -5.55 6.33 14.74
CA ASP A 171 -4.09 6.35 14.57
C ASP A 171 -3.71 6.88 13.17
N LEU A 172 -4.44 6.45 12.13
CA LEU A 172 -4.21 6.91 10.75
C LEU A 172 -4.52 8.40 10.59
N ARG A 173 -5.65 8.88 11.14
CA ARG A 173 -6.03 10.31 11.10
C ARG A 173 -4.99 11.19 11.78
N ALA A 174 -4.51 10.79 12.96
CA ALA A 174 -3.45 11.49 13.70
C ALA A 174 -2.15 11.53 12.89
N ALA A 175 -1.69 10.40 12.37
CA ALA A 175 -0.46 10.32 11.60
C ALA A 175 -0.53 11.11 10.28
N ILE A 176 -1.67 11.16 9.60
CA ILE A 176 -1.88 12.01 8.42
C ILE A 176 -1.73 13.48 8.80
N THR A 177 -2.34 13.90 9.90
CA THR A 177 -2.25 15.28 10.39
C THR A 177 -0.79 15.68 10.69
N ALA A 178 0.00 14.75 11.23
CA ALA A 178 1.41 14.96 11.53
C ALA A 178 2.32 14.94 10.28
N CYS A 179 1.99 14.16 9.25
CA CYS A 179 2.89 13.91 8.11
C CYS A 179 2.57 14.73 6.86
N VAL A 180 1.32 15.12 6.68
CA VAL A 180 0.85 15.80 5.47
C VAL A 180 0.93 17.32 5.66
N LYS A 181 1.27 18.05 4.58
CA LYS A 181 1.28 19.53 4.63
C LYS A 181 -0.10 20.06 5.03
N PRO A 182 -0.22 21.08 5.89
CA PRO A 182 -1.50 21.56 6.45
C PRO A 182 -2.61 21.76 5.40
N ARG A 183 -2.28 22.35 4.26
CA ARG A 183 -3.24 22.60 3.15
C ARG A 183 -3.87 21.34 2.52
N PHE A 184 -3.35 20.16 2.82
CA PHE A 184 -3.84 18.89 2.26
C PHE A 184 -4.42 17.95 3.34
N VAL A 185 -4.38 18.33 4.63
CA VAL A 185 -4.85 17.47 5.73
C VAL A 185 -6.32 17.17 5.56
N ASP A 186 -7.17 18.19 5.44
CA ASP A 186 -8.64 18.01 5.36
C ASP A 186 -9.04 17.08 4.18
N MET A 187 -8.41 17.27 3.02
CA MET A 187 -8.66 16.44 1.85
C MET A 187 -8.30 14.97 2.10
N ASN A 188 -7.21 14.70 2.84
CA ASN A 188 -6.80 13.34 3.16
C ASN A 188 -7.68 12.72 4.27
N LEU A 189 -8.12 13.49 5.24
CA LEU A 189 -9.07 13.04 6.28
C LEU A 189 -10.43 12.71 5.64
N GLN A 190 -10.93 13.56 4.73
CA GLN A 190 -12.14 13.27 3.97
C GLN A 190 -12.01 11.99 3.14
N ALA A 191 -10.83 11.74 2.55
CA ALA A 191 -10.60 10.50 1.81
C ALA A 191 -10.70 9.24 2.69
N ILE A 192 -10.25 9.31 3.96
CA ILE A 192 -10.46 8.20 4.90
C ILE A 192 -11.97 7.95 5.07
N ASN A 193 -12.78 8.99 5.32
CA ASN A 193 -14.22 8.84 5.51
C ASN A 193 -14.87 8.22 4.27
N VAL A 194 -14.53 8.70 3.08
CA VAL A 194 -15.00 8.09 1.81
C VAL A 194 -14.61 6.61 1.71
N ALA A 195 -13.38 6.26 2.11
CA ALA A 195 -12.92 4.87 2.03
C ALA A 195 -13.70 3.96 2.98
N VAL A 196 -14.11 4.44 4.15
CA VAL A 196 -14.81 3.63 5.16
C VAL A 196 -16.33 3.69 5.05
N GLY A 197 -16.87 4.57 4.20
CA GLY A 197 -18.31 4.70 3.97
C GLY A 197 -19.01 5.62 5.00
N GLU A 198 -18.27 6.58 5.54
CA GLU A 198 -18.75 7.62 6.47
C GLU A 198 -19.04 8.93 5.74
#